data_0e17478ab303947b6901f9038409b7f2
#
_entry.id   0e17478ab303947b6901f9038409b7f2
#
_cell.length_a   1.000
_cell.length_b   1.000
_cell.length_c   1.000
_cell.angle_alpha   90.00
_cell.angle_beta   90.00
_cell.angle_gamma   90.00
#
_symmetry.space_group_name_H-M   'P 1'
#
loop_
_entity.id
_entity.type
_entity.pdbx_description
1 polymer ?
#
loop_
_entity_poly.entity_id
_entity_poly.type
_entity_poly.pdbx_seq_one_letter_code
_entity_poly.pdbx_strand_id
1 'polypeptide(L)'
;MDYPIIGRSIRLNNTIEEEIRFSNFKGFSFHQIWYKDGEIAINIEGLKEKILISYNFPFIIHALIDISELNYHSNVLLRKIEYFNHNEVIIHPVCKKTIIPTNDIMKTFLEDIFNISELFYKHGIKVYLENNSKLESIHNNEEDIMKMHTKCEKLNMVLDIAHMDNYENLKRLIDIKYPNILHISDKHFSAIHEHLPIGEGEIDWKYVFNKILSNYSGKIIFEVNQSDDQIVKSKDIIN
;
A
#
# COMPACT_ATOMS: atom_id res chain seq x y z
N MET A 1 13.81 -3.93 -21.06
CA MET A 1 13.61 -3.90 -19.60
C MET A 1 12.28 -3.19 -19.38
N ASP A 2 11.38 -3.84 -18.66
CA ASP A 2 10.13 -3.19 -18.30
C ASP A 2 10.43 -2.19 -17.17
N TYR A 3 10.00 -0.95 -17.35
CA TYR A 3 10.16 0.09 -16.31
C TYR A 3 9.02 -0.02 -15.30
N PRO A 4 9.27 0.35 -14.03
CA PRO A 4 8.21 0.39 -13.03
C PRO A 4 7.05 1.30 -13.44
N ILE A 5 5.83 0.89 -13.13
CA ILE A 5 4.63 1.74 -13.30
C ILE A 5 4.50 2.62 -12.08
N ILE A 6 4.54 3.93 -12.27
CA ILE A 6 4.56 4.90 -11.18
C ILE A 6 3.17 5.48 -10.92
N GLY A 7 2.71 5.31 -9.70
CA GLY A 7 1.49 5.91 -9.15
C GLY A 7 1.77 6.72 -7.89
N ARG A 8 0.73 7.26 -7.30
CA ARG A 8 0.82 7.98 -6.03
C ARG A 8 -0.46 7.92 -5.21
N SER A 9 -0.34 8.08 -3.92
CA SER A 9 -1.48 8.33 -3.04
C SER A 9 -2.11 9.68 -3.34
N ILE A 10 -3.45 9.75 -3.30
CA ILE A 10 -4.17 11.02 -3.42
C ILE A 10 -4.13 11.78 -2.09
N ARG A 11 -4.17 13.11 -2.18
CA ARG A 11 -4.32 14.00 -1.02
C ARG A 11 -5.80 14.23 -0.75
N LEU A 12 -6.24 13.98 0.46
CA LEU A 12 -7.65 14.12 0.84
C LEU A 12 -8.14 15.58 0.93
N ASN A 13 -7.21 16.54 0.97
CA ASN A 13 -7.55 17.97 1.00
C ASN A 13 -7.89 18.53 -0.39
N ASN A 14 -7.46 17.85 -1.45
CA ASN A 14 -7.73 18.23 -2.83
C ASN A 14 -8.95 17.48 -3.36
N THR A 15 -9.61 18.03 -4.35
CA THR A 15 -10.65 17.29 -5.07
C THR A 15 -10.03 16.21 -5.94
N ILE A 16 -10.79 15.16 -6.25
CA ILE A 16 -10.29 14.08 -7.13
C ILE A 16 -9.93 14.60 -8.52
N GLU A 17 -10.63 15.62 -9.00
CA GLU A 17 -10.33 16.26 -10.29
C GLU A 17 -8.98 16.97 -10.30
N GLU A 18 -8.65 17.70 -9.22
CA GLU A 18 -7.33 18.34 -9.06
C GLU A 18 -6.22 17.29 -9.01
N GLU A 19 -6.43 16.19 -8.27
CA GLU A 19 -5.48 15.11 -8.17
C GLU A 19 -5.23 14.41 -9.52
N ILE A 20 -6.29 14.15 -10.30
CA ILE A 20 -6.17 13.55 -11.64
C ILE A 20 -5.46 14.50 -12.60
N ARG A 21 -5.81 15.80 -12.58
CA ARG A 21 -5.16 16.81 -13.42
C ARG A 21 -3.66 16.93 -13.12
N PHE A 22 -3.31 16.98 -11.83
CA PHE A 22 -1.92 17.01 -11.39
C PHE A 22 -1.16 15.76 -11.85
N SER A 23 -1.74 14.58 -11.64
CA SER A 23 -1.09 13.30 -11.99
C SER A 23 -0.88 13.15 -13.49
N ASN A 24 -1.88 13.50 -14.32
CA ASN A 24 -1.74 13.51 -15.77
C ASN A 24 -0.62 14.45 -16.22
N PHE A 25 -0.58 15.67 -15.68
CA PHE A 25 0.44 16.66 -16.03
C PHE A 25 1.85 16.24 -15.61
N LYS A 26 1.98 15.55 -14.46
CA LYS A 26 3.26 15.10 -13.91
C LYS A 26 3.62 13.66 -14.30
N GLY A 27 2.83 13.00 -15.13
CA GLY A 27 3.12 11.66 -15.67
C GLY A 27 3.06 10.55 -14.61
N PHE A 28 2.11 10.61 -13.69
CA PHE A 28 1.72 9.48 -12.85
C PHE A 28 0.69 8.64 -13.60
N SER A 29 0.83 7.32 -13.54
CA SER A 29 0.01 6.39 -14.32
C SER A 29 -1.26 5.95 -13.62
N PHE A 30 -1.32 6.05 -12.30
CA PHE A 30 -2.48 5.64 -11.49
C PHE A 30 -2.46 6.29 -10.11
N HIS A 31 -3.61 6.22 -9.41
CA HIS A 31 -3.76 6.66 -8.02
C HIS A 31 -3.86 5.49 -7.06
N GLN A 32 -3.38 5.69 -5.83
CA GLN A 32 -3.80 4.93 -4.67
C GLN A 32 -4.91 5.72 -3.96
N ILE A 33 -6.04 5.05 -3.73
CA ILE A 33 -7.21 5.63 -3.09
C ILE A 33 -7.51 4.86 -1.80
N TRP A 34 -7.68 5.60 -0.71
CA TRP A 34 -7.96 5.01 0.59
C TRP A 34 -9.38 4.45 0.68
N TYR A 35 -9.48 3.29 1.29
CA TYR A 35 -10.72 2.75 1.83
C TYR A 35 -10.57 2.68 3.34
N LYS A 36 -11.47 3.33 4.05
CA LYS A 36 -11.47 3.39 5.51
C LYS A 36 -12.90 3.41 6.03
N ASP A 37 -13.16 2.71 7.13
CA ASP A 37 -14.47 2.66 7.80
C ASP A 37 -15.63 2.31 6.85
N GLY A 38 -15.39 1.43 5.88
CA GLY A 38 -16.41 0.99 4.91
C GLY A 38 -16.58 1.87 3.67
N GLU A 39 -15.88 3.00 3.58
CA GLU A 39 -16.05 4.02 2.56
C GLU A 39 -14.78 4.29 1.75
N ILE A 40 -14.95 4.71 0.51
CA ILE A 40 -13.86 5.27 -0.30
C ILE A 40 -13.59 6.71 0.18
N ALA A 41 -12.36 6.96 0.57
CA ALA A 41 -11.92 8.26 1.05
C ALA A 41 -11.45 9.13 -0.12
N ILE A 42 -12.36 9.94 -0.66
CA ILE A 42 -12.08 10.97 -1.66
C ILE A 42 -12.83 12.24 -1.29
N ASN A 43 -12.24 13.38 -1.62
CA ASN A 43 -12.87 14.68 -1.42
C ASN A 43 -13.77 14.99 -2.61
N ILE A 44 -15.04 14.59 -2.51
CA ILE A 44 -16.07 14.86 -3.49
C ILE A 44 -17.46 14.77 -2.84
N GLU A 45 -18.38 15.58 -3.30
CA GLU A 45 -19.79 15.51 -2.93
C GLU A 45 -20.55 14.54 -3.86
N GLY A 46 -21.50 13.80 -3.30
CA GLY A 46 -22.40 12.92 -4.06
C GLY A 46 -21.97 11.45 -4.06
N LEU A 47 -22.31 10.74 -5.12
CA LEU A 47 -22.04 9.30 -5.26
C LEU A 47 -20.60 9.05 -5.68
N LYS A 48 -19.69 8.94 -4.71
CA LYS A 48 -18.24 8.82 -4.87
C LYS A 48 -17.82 7.78 -5.91
N GLU A 49 -18.40 6.58 -5.85
CA GLU A 49 -18.05 5.50 -6.76
C GLU A 49 -18.40 5.81 -8.22
N LYS A 50 -19.57 6.39 -8.47
CA LYS A 50 -19.98 6.76 -9.83
C LYS A 50 -19.09 7.84 -10.42
N ILE A 51 -18.68 8.77 -9.59
CA ILE A 51 -17.84 9.90 -10.00
C ILE A 51 -16.43 9.38 -10.32
N LEU A 52 -15.86 8.50 -9.48
CA LEU A 52 -14.56 7.88 -9.76
C LEU A 52 -14.53 7.17 -11.12
N ILE A 53 -15.56 6.38 -11.41
CA ILE A 53 -15.66 5.67 -12.71
C ILE A 53 -15.69 6.67 -13.87
N SER A 54 -16.39 7.82 -13.71
CA SER A 54 -16.56 8.79 -14.79
C SER A 54 -15.25 9.45 -15.24
N TYR A 55 -14.25 9.52 -14.38
CA TYR A 55 -12.93 10.08 -14.73
C TYR A 55 -12.05 9.15 -15.55
N ASN A 56 -12.33 7.85 -15.56
CA ASN A 56 -11.55 6.83 -16.29
C ASN A 56 -10.03 6.91 -16.05
N PHE A 57 -9.61 7.30 -14.86
CA PHE A 57 -8.21 7.32 -14.45
C PHE A 57 -7.90 6.08 -13.61
N PRO A 58 -6.85 5.31 -13.92
CA PRO A 58 -6.55 4.08 -13.19
C PRO A 58 -6.30 4.32 -11.71
N PHE A 59 -6.81 3.44 -10.86
CA PHE A 59 -6.53 3.49 -9.43
C PHE A 59 -6.46 2.09 -8.81
N ILE A 60 -5.86 2.02 -7.62
CA ILE A 60 -5.86 0.87 -6.74
C ILE A 60 -6.45 1.27 -5.39
N ILE A 61 -7.25 0.40 -4.80
CA ILE A 61 -7.81 0.63 -3.47
C ILE A 61 -6.77 0.19 -2.43
N HIS A 62 -6.46 1.07 -1.49
CA HIS A 62 -5.65 0.81 -0.31
C HIS A 62 -6.56 0.77 0.91
N ALA A 63 -6.86 -0.43 1.39
CA ALA A 63 -7.84 -0.67 2.43
C ALA A 63 -7.18 -0.73 3.80
N LEU A 64 -7.39 0.31 4.61
CA LEU A 64 -7.01 0.35 6.02
C LEU A 64 -8.10 -0.34 6.83
N ILE A 65 -7.82 -1.53 7.34
CA ILE A 65 -8.82 -2.38 8.00
C ILE A 65 -8.31 -2.89 9.35
N ASP A 66 -9.12 -2.67 10.39
CA ASP A 66 -8.86 -3.32 11.67
C ASP A 66 -8.99 -4.85 11.55
N ILE A 67 -8.04 -5.57 12.14
CA ILE A 67 -7.99 -7.04 12.03
C ILE A 67 -9.26 -7.73 12.56
N SER A 68 -9.97 -7.11 13.50
CA SER A 68 -11.24 -7.63 14.02
C SER A 68 -12.42 -7.49 13.04
N GLU A 69 -12.26 -6.69 11.98
CA GLU A 69 -13.30 -6.35 11.01
C GLU A 69 -12.98 -6.87 9.59
N LEU A 70 -11.89 -7.62 9.42
CA LEU A 70 -11.41 -8.12 8.13
C LEU A 70 -12.48 -8.88 7.35
N ASN A 71 -13.17 -9.81 7.99
CA ASN A 71 -14.22 -10.63 7.34
C ASN A 71 -15.42 -9.80 6.87
N TYR A 72 -15.81 -8.77 7.63
CA TYR A 72 -16.88 -7.86 7.22
C TYR A 72 -16.45 -7.02 6.03
N HIS A 73 -15.31 -6.35 6.15
CA HIS A 73 -14.81 -5.45 5.11
C HIS A 73 -14.40 -6.18 3.83
N SER A 74 -13.95 -7.44 3.90
CA SER A 74 -13.62 -8.21 2.69
C SER A 74 -14.82 -8.35 1.74
N ASN A 75 -16.00 -8.63 2.27
CA ASN A 75 -17.22 -8.73 1.46
C ASN A 75 -17.67 -7.36 0.89
N VAL A 76 -17.46 -6.28 1.63
CA VAL A 76 -17.76 -4.92 1.13
C VAL A 76 -16.78 -4.55 0.02
N LEU A 77 -15.48 -4.79 0.23
CA LEU A 77 -14.43 -4.55 -0.75
C LEU A 77 -14.63 -5.35 -2.03
N LEU A 78 -14.95 -6.64 -1.92
CA LEU A 78 -15.20 -7.49 -3.08
C LEU A 78 -16.25 -6.87 -4.00
N ARG A 79 -17.41 -6.48 -3.44
CA ARG A 79 -18.48 -5.83 -4.21
C ARG A 79 -18.05 -4.49 -4.84
N LYS A 80 -17.25 -3.69 -4.10
CA LYS A 80 -16.73 -2.41 -4.62
C LYS A 80 -15.74 -2.62 -5.77
N ILE A 81 -14.83 -3.58 -5.63
CA ILE A 81 -13.82 -3.89 -6.65
C ILE A 81 -14.49 -4.43 -7.93
N GLU A 82 -15.49 -5.32 -7.78
CA GLU A 82 -16.30 -5.80 -8.91
C GLU A 82 -17.07 -4.66 -9.57
N TYR A 83 -17.68 -3.76 -8.79
CA TYR A 83 -18.39 -2.59 -9.30
C TYR A 83 -17.47 -1.64 -10.09
N PHE A 84 -16.22 -1.47 -9.65
CA PHE A 84 -15.20 -0.70 -10.37
C PHE A 84 -14.58 -1.44 -11.55
N ASN A 85 -14.90 -2.71 -11.72
CA ASN A 85 -14.24 -3.61 -12.68
C ASN A 85 -12.72 -3.63 -12.51
N HIS A 86 -12.25 -3.64 -11.28
CA HIS A 86 -10.84 -3.75 -10.92
C HIS A 86 -10.48 -5.19 -10.54
N ASN A 87 -9.17 -5.47 -10.51
CA ASN A 87 -8.64 -6.78 -10.18
C ASN A 87 -7.49 -6.76 -9.18
N GLU A 88 -7.33 -5.65 -8.45
CA GLU A 88 -6.25 -5.47 -7.48
C GLU A 88 -6.74 -4.70 -6.26
N VAL A 89 -6.24 -5.08 -5.08
CA VAL A 89 -6.50 -4.40 -3.81
C VAL A 89 -5.32 -4.54 -2.87
N ILE A 90 -4.96 -3.47 -2.18
CA ILE A 90 -4.00 -3.47 -1.08
C ILE A 90 -4.78 -3.53 0.23
N ILE A 91 -4.39 -4.43 1.12
CA ILE A 91 -4.86 -4.49 2.50
C ILE A 91 -3.73 -4.01 3.40
N HIS A 92 -4.01 -2.96 4.17
CA HIS A 92 -3.16 -2.48 5.25
C HIS A 92 -3.84 -2.86 6.57
N PRO A 93 -3.36 -3.92 7.24
CA PRO A 93 -3.96 -4.38 8.47
C PRO A 93 -3.57 -3.47 9.63
N VAL A 94 -4.54 -3.04 10.41
CA VAL A 94 -4.30 -2.27 11.63
C VAL A 94 -4.88 -2.99 12.83
N CYS A 95 -4.34 -2.71 14.00
CA CYS A 95 -4.86 -3.24 15.27
C CYS A 95 -5.17 -2.08 16.20
N LYS A 96 -6.40 -2.03 16.73
CA LYS A 96 -6.77 -0.99 17.71
C LYS A 96 -5.76 -0.97 18.86
N LYS A 97 -5.26 0.20 19.20
CA LYS A 97 -4.23 0.38 20.26
C LYS A 97 -4.62 -0.17 21.64
N THR A 98 -5.90 -0.43 21.85
CA THR A 98 -6.43 -1.03 23.08
C THR A 98 -6.33 -2.55 23.11
N ILE A 99 -5.96 -3.18 21.97
CA ILE A 99 -5.83 -4.63 21.82
C ILE A 99 -4.36 -4.99 21.86
N ILE A 100 -3.99 -5.88 22.77
CA ILE A 100 -2.68 -6.53 22.78
C ILE A 100 -2.83 -7.82 21.97
N PRO A 101 -2.14 -7.97 20.80
CA PRO A 101 -2.23 -9.18 20.01
C PRO A 101 -1.78 -10.40 20.81
N THR A 102 -2.70 -11.32 21.06
CA THR A 102 -2.39 -12.64 21.62
C THR A 102 -2.12 -13.63 20.47
N ASN A 103 -1.58 -14.81 20.81
CA ASN A 103 -1.40 -15.88 19.82
C ASN A 103 -2.69 -16.26 19.11
N ASP A 104 -3.82 -16.22 19.81
CA ASP A 104 -5.14 -16.55 19.23
C ASP A 104 -5.59 -15.46 18.25
N ILE A 105 -5.38 -14.17 18.58
CA ILE A 105 -5.65 -13.04 17.68
C ILE A 105 -4.79 -13.13 16.43
N MET A 106 -3.48 -13.40 16.59
CA MET A 106 -2.57 -13.56 15.46
C MET A 106 -2.92 -14.77 14.59
N LYS A 107 -3.37 -15.87 15.20
CA LYS A 107 -3.86 -17.04 14.47
C LYS A 107 -5.12 -16.71 13.67
N THR A 108 -6.09 -16.03 14.29
CA THR A 108 -7.32 -15.60 13.60
C THR A 108 -7.00 -14.66 12.45
N PHE A 109 -6.13 -13.66 12.68
CA PHE A 109 -5.67 -12.75 11.62
C PHE A 109 -5.06 -13.50 10.43
N LEU A 110 -4.20 -14.47 10.69
CA LEU A 110 -3.58 -15.30 9.65
C LEU A 110 -4.64 -16.14 8.87
N GLU A 111 -5.65 -16.67 9.56
CA GLU A 111 -6.74 -17.42 8.95
C GLU A 111 -7.65 -16.50 8.11
N ASP A 112 -7.94 -15.31 8.60
CA ASP A 112 -8.77 -14.34 7.88
C ASP A 112 -8.09 -13.86 6.60
N ILE A 113 -6.81 -13.50 6.64
CA ILE A 113 -6.07 -13.12 5.44
C ILE A 113 -5.98 -14.28 4.44
N PHE A 114 -5.78 -15.51 4.92
CA PHE A 114 -5.82 -16.70 4.05
C PHE A 114 -7.17 -16.81 3.33
N ASN A 115 -8.28 -16.76 4.08
CA ASN A 115 -9.63 -16.86 3.52
C ASN A 115 -9.94 -15.73 2.54
N ILE A 116 -9.51 -14.50 2.84
CA ILE A 116 -9.66 -13.34 1.96
C ILE A 116 -8.85 -13.55 0.66
N SER A 117 -7.60 -13.97 0.76
CA SER A 117 -6.77 -14.20 -0.41
C SER A 117 -7.34 -15.28 -1.34
N GLU A 118 -7.87 -16.37 -0.79
CA GLU A 118 -8.54 -17.42 -1.55
C GLU A 118 -9.87 -16.97 -2.17
N LEU A 119 -10.67 -16.19 -1.43
CA LEU A 119 -11.93 -15.64 -1.91
C LEU A 119 -11.68 -14.71 -3.11
N PHE A 120 -10.80 -13.74 -2.95
CA PHE A 120 -10.50 -12.75 -3.99
C PHE A 120 -9.84 -13.39 -5.22
N TYR A 121 -8.97 -14.36 -5.02
CA TYR A 121 -8.37 -15.13 -6.12
C TYR A 121 -9.42 -15.83 -6.98
N LYS A 122 -10.46 -16.42 -6.39
CA LYS A 122 -11.58 -17.04 -7.11
C LYS A 122 -12.36 -16.04 -7.98
N HIS A 123 -12.33 -14.76 -7.62
CA HIS A 123 -12.93 -13.66 -8.39
C HIS A 123 -11.94 -12.97 -9.33
N GLY A 124 -10.73 -13.52 -9.51
CA GLY A 124 -9.69 -12.95 -10.36
C GLY A 124 -9.04 -11.68 -9.81
N ILE A 125 -9.19 -11.43 -8.51
CA ILE A 125 -8.65 -10.26 -7.83
C ILE A 125 -7.37 -10.62 -7.09
N LYS A 126 -6.31 -9.83 -7.31
CA LYS A 126 -5.04 -9.93 -6.60
C LYS A 126 -5.11 -9.16 -5.28
N VAL A 127 -4.80 -9.83 -4.20
CA VAL A 127 -4.66 -9.20 -2.87
C VAL A 127 -3.18 -8.98 -2.59
N TYR A 128 -2.87 -7.78 -2.17
CA TYR A 128 -1.55 -7.38 -1.68
C TYR A 128 -1.65 -7.04 -0.20
N LEU A 129 -0.74 -7.54 0.60
CA LEU A 129 -0.66 -7.22 2.03
C LEU A 129 0.57 -6.35 2.28
N GLU A 130 0.39 -5.27 3.00
CA GLU A 130 1.43 -4.31 3.33
C GLU A 130 2.10 -4.66 4.67
N ASN A 131 3.43 -4.53 4.74
CA ASN A 131 4.16 -4.60 5.99
C ASN A 131 3.93 -3.35 6.83
N ASN A 132 3.70 -3.53 8.11
CA ASN A 132 3.53 -2.42 9.04
C ASN A 132 4.87 -1.90 9.57
N SER A 133 4.88 -0.63 9.99
CA SER A 133 5.92 -0.08 10.84
C SER A 133 5.74 -0.58 12.28
N LYS A 134 6.73 -0.34 13.14
CA LYS A 134 6.65 -0.66 14.57
C LYS A 134 5.63 0.17 15.36
N LEU A 135 4.95 1.12 14.71
CA LEU A 135 3.81 1.80 15.31
C LEU A 135 2.62 0.86 15.51
N GLU A 136 2.44 -0.09 14.59
CA GLU A 136 1.43 -1.13 14.69
C GLU A 136 1.98 -2.33 15.48
N SER A 137 1.08 -3.05 16.16
CA SER A 137 1.46 -4.21 16.99
C SER A 137 1.40 -5.54 16.25
N ILE A 138 1.09 -5.53 14.94
CA ILE A 138 0.93 -6.71 14.09
C ILE A 138 1.65 -6.52 12.76
N HIS A 139 2.06 -7.64 12.15
CA HIS A 139 2.64 -7.67 10.80
C HIS A 139 3.77 -6.64 10.58
N ASN A 140 4.53 -6.39 11.64
CA ASN A 140 5.60 -5.40 11.72
C ASN A 140 6.99 -6.00 11.89
N ASN A 141 7.11 -7.32 11.77
CA ASN A 141 8.35 -8.06 11.92
C ASN A 141 8.46 -9.20 10.90
N GLU A 142 9.67 -9.64 10.66
CA GLU A 142 10.00 -10.65 9.64
C GLU A 142 9.31 -12.00 9.88
N GLU A 143 9.16 -12.40 11.15
CA GLU A 143 8.55 -13.69 11.50
C GLU A 143 7.07 -13.73 11.12
N ASP A 144 6.31 -12.69 11.43
CA ASP A 144 4.89 -12.60 11.10
C ASP A 144 4.68 -12.52 9.59
N ILE A 145 5.52 -11.74 8.89
CA ILE A 145 5.48 -11.59 7.44
C ILE A 145 5.80 -12.93 6.77
N MET A 146 6.83 -13.64 7.24
CA MET A 146 7.20 -14.95 6.72
C MET A 146 6.09 -15.99 6.93
N LYS A 147 5.50 -16.06 8.13
CA LYS A 147 4.37 -16.96 8.42
C LYS A 147 3.19 -16.70 7.49
N MET A 148 2.87 -15.42 7.29
CA MET A 148 1.76 -15.01 6.42
C MET A 148 1.97 -15.45 4.97
N HIS A 149 3.11 -15.12 4.37
CA HIS A 149 3.40 -15.46 2.98
C HIS A 149 3.68 -16.95 2.76
N THR A 150 4.13 -17.68 3.77
CA THR A 150 4.27 -19.14 3.70
C THR A 150 2.90 -19.82 3.67
N LYS A 151 1.94 -19.35 4.47
CA LYS A 151 0.60 -19.94 4.52
C LYS A 151 -0.27 -19.50 3.34
N CYS A 152 -0.13 -18.27 2.88
CA CYS A 152 -1.00 -17.64 1.88
C CYS A 152 -0.28 -17.48 0.54
N GLU A 153 -0.16 -18.56 -0.25
CA GLU A 153 0.55 -18.56 -1.53
C GLU A 153 -0.01 -17.56 -2.56
N LYS A 154 -1.32 -17.31 -2.52
CA LYS A 154 -2.02 -16.36 -3.41
C LYS A 154 -1.81 -14.90 -3.03
N LEU A 155 -1.29 -14.65 -1.84
CA LEU A 155 -1.06 -13.32 -1.31
C LEU A 155 0.18 -12.69 -1.95
N ASN A 156 0.03 -11.48 -2.44
CA ASN A 156 1.13 -10.66 -2.95
C ASN A 156 1.61 -9.69 -1.86
N MET A 157 2.79 -9.10 -2.06
CA MET A 157 3.39 -8.19 -1.08
C MET A 157 3.41 -6.76 -1.61
N VAL A 158 2.91 -5.84 -0.78
CA VAL A 158 3.34 -4.43 -0.80
C VAL A 158 4.45 -4.29 0.22
N LEU A 159 5.56 -3.72 -0.19
CA LEU A 159 6.66 -3.39 0.70
C LEU A 159 6.73 -1.87 0.86
N ASP A 160 6.34 -1.38 2.03
CA ASP A 160 6.59 0.00 2.40
C ASP A 160 8.02 0.14 2.92
N ILE A 161 8.83 0.87 2.15
CA ILE A 161 10.26 1.06 2.44
C ILE A 161 10.44 1.98 3.65
N ALA A 162 9.55 2.92 3.90
CA ALA A 162 9.62 3.77 5.09
C ALA A 162 9.34 3.01 6.40
N HIS A 163 8.76 1.81 6.31
CA HIS A 163 8.52 0.94 7.47
C HIS A 163 9.71 0.06 7.85
N MET A 164 10.77 0.03 7.04
CA MET A 164 11.98 -0.74 7.37
C MET A 164 12.73 -0.17 8.57
N ASP A 165 13.43 -1.03 9.31
CA ASP A 165 14.34 -0.59 10.38
C ASP A 165 15.69 -0.08 9.82
N ASN A 166 16.20 -0.79 8.82
CA ASN A 166 17.47 -0.53 8.15
C ASN A 166 17.55 -1.35 6.85
N TYR A 167 18.64 -1.19 6.10
CA TYR A 167 18.83 -1.91 4.83
C TYR A 167 18.97 -3.44 4.97
N GLU A 168 19.47 -3.96 6.08
CA GLU A 168 19.53 -5.40 6.29
C GLU A 168 18.14 -6.00 6.56
N ASN A 169 17.29 -5.27 7.30
CA ASN A 169 15.88 -5.64 7.44
C ASN A 169 15.15 -5.58 6.09
N LEU A 170 15.37 -4.54 5.29
CA LEU A 170 14.79 -4.43 3.94
C LEU A 170 15.16 -5.65 3.07
N LYS A 171 16.42 -6.08 3.05
CA LYS A 171 16.87 -7.25 2.29
C LYS A 171 16.17 -8.52 2.76
N ARG A 172 16.09 -8.75 4.09
CA ARG A 172 15.40 -9.92 4.63
C ARG A 172 13.91 -9.96 4.29
N LEU A 173 13.24 -8.80 4.29
CA LEU A 173 11.85 -8.72 3.84
C LEU A 173 11.68 -9.09 2.36
N ILE A 174 12.59 -8.64 1.50
CA ILE A 174 12.61 -8.98 0.08
C ILE A 174 12.90 -10.48 -0.13
N ASP A 175 13.77 -11.08 0.68
CA ASP A 175 14.08 -12.50 0.63
C ASP A 175 12.87 -13.37 1.05
N ILE A 176 12.04 -12.90 1.98
CA ILE A 176 10.80 -13.59 2.35
C ILE A 176 9.82 -13.60 1.17
N LYS A 177 9.56 -12.46 0.57
CA LYS A 177 8.69 -12.32 -0.59
C LYS A 177 9.12 -11.10 -1.42
N TYR A 178 9.48 -11.32 -2.68
CA TYR A 178 9.79 -10.21 -3.58
C TYR A 178 8.54 -9.35 -3.80
N PRO A 179 8.62 -8.03 -3.56
CA PRO A 179 7.44 -7.17 -3.59
C PRO A 179 6.90 -6.97 -5.01
N ASN A 180 5.59 -6.96 -5.14
CA ASN A 180 4.90 -6.63 -6.38
C ASN A 180 4.63 -5.11 -6.49
N ILE A 181 4.47 -4.47 -5.33
CA ILE A 181 4.25 -3.04 -5.18
C ILE A 181 5.21 -2.52 -4.13
N LEU A 182 5.79 -1.35 -4.38
CA LEU A 182 6.54 -0.58 -3.39
C LEU A 182 5.72 0.64 -2.99
N HIS A 183 5.56 0.87 -1.69
CA HIS A 183 5.24 2.17 -1.15
C HIS A 183 6.55 2.90 -0.84
N ILE A 184 6.68 4.13 -1.31
CA ILE A 184 7.90 4.90 -1.13
C ILE A 184 7.61 6.29 -0.57
N SER A 185 8.29 6.59 0.51
CA SER A 185 8.44 7.89 1.15
C SER A 185 9.75 7.88 1.93
N ASP A 186 10.29 9.02 2.29
CA ASP A 186 11.54 9.08 3.05
C ASP A 186 11.28 9.07 4.56
N LYS A 187 12.32 8.78 5.33
CA LYS A 187 12.27 8.80 6.80
C LYS A 187 13.65 9.01 7.40
N HIS A 188 13.68 9.40 8.67
CA HIS A 188 14.85 9.26 9.52
C HIS A 188 14.86 7.87 10.15
N PHE A 189 16.00 7.18 10.19
CA PHE A 189 16.08 5.83 10.77
C PHE A 189 15.79 5.79 12.28
N SER A 190 15.89 6.95 12.96
CA SER A 190 15.50 7.09 14.36
C SER A 190 13.96 7.17 14.56
N ALA A 191 13.20 7.47 13.51
CA ALA A 191 11.74 7.56 13.57
C ALA A 191 11.10 6.18 13.45
N ILE A 192 10.11 5.90 14.30
CA ILE A 192 9.35 4.64 14.26
C ILE A 192 8.46 4.60 13.03
N HIS A 193 7.83 5.72 12.70
CA HIS A 193 6.93 5.85 11.55
C HIS A 193 6.99 7.30 11.05
N GLU A 194 7.36 7.48 9.80
CA GLU A 194 7.48 8.79 9.18
C GLU A 194 7.36 8.63 7.65
N HIS A 195 6.68 9.56 7.00
CA HIS A 195 6.53 9.63 5.55
C HIS A 195 6.92 11.04 5.06
N LEU A 196 8.21 11.23 4.81
CA LEU A 196 8.77 12.47 4.30
C LEU A 196 8.81 12.46 2.76
N PRO A 197 8.87 13.64 2.14
CA PRO A 197 9.27 13.75 0.74
C PRO A 197 10.64 13.10 0.51
N ILE A 198 10.79 12.43 -0.63
CA ILE A 198 12.04 11.75 -0.96
C ILE A 198 13.20 12.75 -1.07
N GLY A 199 14.27 12.44 -0.38
CA GLY A 199 15.46 13.31 -0.23
C GLY A 199 15.41 14.26 0.97
N GLU A 200 14.38 14.18 1.81
CA GLU A 200 14.29 14.93 3.07
C GLU A 200 14.57 14.06 4.31
N GLY A 201 14.73 12.74 4.14
CA GLY A 201 15.12 11.77 5.17
C GLY A 201 16.55 11.24 4.98
N GLU A 202 16.77 10.00 5.46
CA GLU A 202 18.08 9.36 5.50
C GLU A 202 18.19 8.13 4.56
N ILE A 203 17.15 7.83 3.77
CA ILE A 203 17.16 6.68 2.86
C ILE A 203 18.02 6.99 1.64
N ASP A 204 19.08 6.22 1.43
CA ASP A 204 19.85 6.26 0.17
C ASP A 204 19.08 5.54 -0.95
N TRP A 205 18.25 6.29 -1.65
CA TRP A 205 17.42 5.78 -2.74
C TRP A 205 18.24 5.23 -3.91
N LYS A 206 19.45 5.77 -4.16
CA LYS A 206 20.36 5.21 -5.16
C LYS A 206 20.85 3.84 -4.75
N TYR A 207 21.16 3.64 -3.48
CA TYR A 207 21.53 2.32 -2.96
C TYR A 207 20.36 1.35 -3.04
N VAL A 208 19.15 1.77 -2.66
CA VAL A 208 17.94 0.94 -2.74
C VAL A 208 17.72 0.45 -4.17
N PHE A 209 17.60 1.35 -5.15
CA PHE A 209 17.25 0.97 -6.52
C PHE A 209 18.42 0.42 -7.34
N ASN A 210 19.66 0.80 -7.08
CA ASN A 210 20.80 0.29 -7.85
C ASN A 210 21.41 -0.98 -7.28
N LYS A 211 21.17 -1.31 -6.00
CA LYS A 211 21.81 -2.46 -5.33
C LYS A 211 20.81 -3.46 -4.76
N ILE A 212 19.77 -3.02 -4.09
CA ILE A 212 18.82 -3.92 -3.43
C ILE A 212 17.70 -4.34 -4.40
N LEU A 213 17.12 -3.39 -5.13
CA LEU A 213 15.99 -3.57 -6.04
C LEU A 213 16.36 -3.27 -7.50
N SER A 214 17.60 -3.59 -7.92
CA SER A 214 18.15 -3.20 -9.23
C SER A 214 17.37 -3.71 -10.45
N ASN A 215 16.55 -4.73 -10.30
CA ASN A 215 15.73 -5.29 -11.38
C ASN A 215 14.23 -5.12 -11.11
N TYR A 216 13.86 -4.19 -10.22
CA TYR A 216 12.45 -3.99 -9.89
C TYR A 216 11.69 -3.42 -11.09
N SER A 217 10.60 -4.09 -11.47
CA SER A 217 9.73 -3.71 -12.58
C SER A 217 8.25 -3.68 -12.19
N GLY A 218 7.96 -3.76 -10.89
CA GLY A 218 6.60 -3.71 -10.36
C GLY A 218 6.01 -2.29 -10.32
N LYS A 219 5.00 -2.11 -9.50
CA LYS A 219 4.38 -0.80 -9.27
C LYS A 219 5.11 -0.05 -8.15
N ILE A 220 5.31 1.25 -8.35
CA ILE A 220 5.80 2.15 -7.31
C ILE A 220 4.69 3.15 -6.98
N ILE A 221 4.38 3.29 -5.70
CA ILE A 221 3.38 4.24 -5.20
C ILE A 221 4.08 5.24 -4.27
N PHE A 222 4.04 6.51 -4.65
CA PHE A 222 4.52 7.57 -3.79
C PHE A 222 3.50 7.85 -2.69
N GLU A 223 3.89 7.63 -1.46
CA GLU A 223 3.12 8.01 -0.27
C GLU A 223 3.59 9.35 0.31
N VAL A 224 3.86 10.29 -0.59
CA VAL A 224 4.24 11.67 -0.31
C VAL A 224 3.01 12.54 -0.51
N ASN A 225 2.42 13.02 0.59
CA ASN A 225 1.13 13.73 0.60
C ASN A 225 1.27 15.23 0.85
N GLN A 226 2.44 15.79 0.58
CA GLN A 226 2.77 17.19 0.80
C GLN A 226 2.43 18.07 -0.42
N SER A 227 3.19 19.12 -0.64
CA SER A 227 2.97 20.04 -1.76
C SER A 227 3.27 19.42 -3.13
N ASP A 228 2.72 20.01 -4.18
CA ASP A 228 3.00 19.62 -5.57
C ASP A 228 4.50 19.58 -5.87
N ASP A 229 5.23 20.61 -5.42
CA ASP A 229 6.67 20.71 -5.66
C ASP A 229 7.46 19.60 -4.97
N GLN A 230 7.08 19.21 -3.76
CA GLN A 230 7.73 18.12 -3.03
C GLN A 230 7.45 16.76 -3.67
N ILE A 231 6.23 16.53 -4.16
CA ILE A 231 5.88 15.30 -4.89
C ILE A 231 6.68 15.20 -6.19
N VAL A 232 6.79 16.30 -6.96
CA VAL A 232 7.56 16.34 -8.20
C VAL A 232 9.04 16.10 -7.93
N LYS A 233 9.63 16.83 -6.97
CA LYS A 233 11.02 16.65 -6.56
C LYS A 233 11.31 15.21 -6.12
N SER A 234 10.41 14.61 -5.35
CA SER A 234 10.52 13.21 -4.94
C SER A 234 10.56 12.27 -6.16
N LYS A 235 9.71 12.51 -7.16
CA LYS A 235 9.69 11.72 -8.39
C LYS A 235 10.98 11.87 -9.20
N ASP A 236 11.52 13.09 -9.29
CA ASP A 236 12.76 13.37 -10.03
C ASP A 236 14.00 12.69 -9.41
N ILE A 237 13.99 12.44 -8.11
CA ILE A 237 15.08 11.71 -7.42
C ILE A 237 15.06 10.21 -7.76
N ILE A 238 13.88 9.65 -8.00
CA ILE A 238 13.71 8.20 -8.26
C ILE A 238 13.93 7.86 -9.74
N ASN A 239 13.64 8.79 -10.67
CA ASN A 239 13.84 8.61 -12.12
C ASN A 239 15.31 8.74 -12.52
#